data_93e628cc99dea73a51958b05d7136c6d
#
_entry.id   93e628cc99dea73a51958b05d7136c6d
#
_cell.length_a   1.000
_cell.length_b   1.000
_cell.length_c   1.000
_cell.angle_alpha   90.00
_cell.angle_beta   90.00
_cell.angle_gamma   90.00
#
_symmetry.space_group_name_H-M   'P 1'
#
loop_
_entity.id
_entity.type
_entity.pdbx_description
1 polymer ?
#
loop_
_entity_poly.entity_id
_entity_poly.type
_entity_poly.pdbx_seq_one_letter_code
_entity_poly.pdbx_strand_id
1 'polypeptide(L)'
;MKQLLLLPIVVLLLTGCAGDRQARHAYDEARHLFEQGDAPQALRYYRYAADHAHSDSLRAAIYSDMGHLLFDEGLQEEAFSAFRLAYQADSAQHDSLQMAADLCDIANVYRTREADDSCLVFFQQALGLAESDTLLTAGINSQLAGYHLWHQQYAEAKPLLLPAIARNPNDAGLRFMAADLYCHTGPRDSASFYCMSLLHEEEVVHRQMGHRWLADLLLQEGRTEEAARHLQQYELLTDTLMEQTDTEALRHINALYDYSRQVERNAKLQHRIVVAIAAIAVLVCLLAALLFYFSRRRMHYRLKVQQLEHLLAEHRNRDSQTALRQQQILTETPIYRHICRLLSDSTPHSMTDEDWHILSDTVEKTHPQFHQRLREFHRLSPQEMRITLLLKAGIAPADIARLTAHSRQSVSSTRARLFQKVFGRKGSPSEWDEFVETL
;
A
#
# COMPACT_ATOMS: atom_id res chain seq x y z
N MET A 1 9.90 -24.05 -0.65
CA MET A 1 10.13 -22.61 -0.83
C MET A 1 10.04 -22.08 -2.26
N LYS A 2 10.41 -22.82 -3.32
CA LYS A 2 10.29 -22.36 -4.73
C LYS A 2 8.85 -22.23 -5.24
N GLN A 3 7.88 -23.00 -4.72
CA GLN A 3 6.46 -22.92 -5.13
C GLN A 3 5.69 -21.74 -4.53
N LEU A 4 6.15 -21.15 -3.39
CA LEU A 4 5.49 -19.99 -2.79
C LEU A 4 5.83 -18.67 -3.52
N LEU A 5 6.95 -18.62 -4.27
CA LEU A 5 7.35 -17.44 -5.05
C LEU A 5 6.66 -17.35 -6.42
N LEU A 6 6.09 -18.45 -6.92
CA LEU A 6 5.35 -18.49 -8.19
C LEU A 6 3.92 -17.95 -8.07
N LEU A 7 3.30 -18.06 -6.90
CA LEU A 7 1.91 -17.64 -6.69
C LEU A 7 1.70 -16.13 -6.91
N PRO A 8 2.52 -15.21 -6.36
CA PRO A 8 2.38 -13.77 -6.63
C PRO A 8 2.65 -13.41 -8.09
N ILE A 9 3.56 -14.11 -8.78
CA ILE A 9 3.85 -13.87 -10.20
C ILE A 9 2.65 -14.28 -11.08
N VAL A 10 2.03 -15.42 -10.78
CA VAL A 10 0.83 -15.89 -11.49
C VAL A 10 -0.37 -14.96 -11.23
N VAL A 11 -0.54 -14.48 -10.00
CA VAL A 11 -1.58 -13.50 -9.67
C VAL A 11 -1.34 -12.17 -10.40
N LEU A 12 -0.10 -11.69 -10.47
CA LEU A 12 0.25 -10.46 -11.20
C LEU A 12 -0.01 -10.61 -12.72
N LEU A 13 0.31 -11.76 -13.30
CA LEU A 13 0.04 -12.04 -14.72
C LEU A 13 -1.47 -12.15 -15.00
N LEU A 14 -2.24 -12.75 -14.11
CA LEU A 14 -3.70 -12.87 -14.26
C LEU A 14 -4.41 -11.53 -14.08
N THR A 15 -3.95 -10.67 -13.18
CA THR A 15 -4.49 -9.31 -13.01
C THR A 15 -4.13 -8.40 -14.17
N GLY A 16 -2.91 -8.51 -14.74
CA GLY A 16 -2.50 -7.77 -15.93
C GLY A 16 -3.34 -8.12 -17.16
N CYS A 17 -3.55 -9.41 -17.45
CA CYS A 17 -4.40 -9.84 -18.57
C CYS A 17 -5.88 -9.42 -18.44
N ALA A 18 -6.41 -9.34 -17.21
CA ALA A 18 -7.76 -8.85 -16.96
C ALA A 18 -7.86 -7.33 -17.18
N GLY A 19 -6.85 -6.57 -16.74
CA GLY A 19 -6.76 -5.13 -16.92
C GLY A 19 -6.67 -4.73 -18.40
N ASP A 20 -5.80 -5.36 -19.18
CA ASP A 20 -5.67 -5.08 -20.60
C ASP A 20 -6.93 -5.41 -21.41
N ARG A 21 -7.69 -6.45 -21.02
CA ARG A 21 -8.97 -6.72 -21.67
C ARG A 21 -9.99 -5.61 -21.43
N GLN A 22 -10.06 -5.12 -20.20
CA GLN A 22 -10.96 -4.03 -19.85
C GLN A 22 -10.53 -2.71 -20.48
N ALA A 23 -9.22 -2.44 -20.51
CA ALA A 23 -8.64 -1.28 -21.18
C ALA A 23 -8.93 -1.32 -22.69
N ARG A 24 -8.77 -2.47 -23.35
CA ARG A 24 -9.06 -2.64 -24.78
C ARG A 24 -10.52 -2.38 -25.10
N HIS A 25 -11.45 -2.92 -24.32
CA HIS A 25 -12.88 -2.63 -24.51
C HIS A 25 -13.19 -1.13 -24.41
N ALA A 26 -12.60 -0.46 -23.42
CA ALA A 26 -12.78 0.98 -23.27
C ALA A 26 -12.13 1.78 -24.42
N TYR A 27 -10.98 1.33 -24.92
CA TYR A 27 -10.31 1.91 -26.06
C TYR A 27 -11.15 1.78 -27.36
N ASP A 28 -11.71 0.61 -27.61
CA ASP A 28 -12.60 0.37 -28.76
C ASP A 28 -13.85 1.27 -28.69
N GLU A 29 -14.42 1.43 -27.51
CA GLU A 29 -15.56 2.33 -27.28
C GLU A 29 -15.17 3.81 -27.49
N ALA A 30 -13.98 4.21 -27.04
CA ALA A 30 -13.45 5.55 -27.25
C ALA A 30 -13.33 5.87 -28.75
N ARG A 31 -12.79 4.95 -29.55
CA ARG A 31 -12.66 5.11 -31.00
C ARG A 31 -14.02 5.26 -31.67
N HIS A 32 -14.97 4.42 -31.28
CA HIS A 32 -16.34 4.49 -31.83
C HIS A 32 -17.01 5.85 -31.55
N LEU A 33 -16.86 6.34 -30.30
CA LEU A 33 -17.39 7.65 -29.92
C LEU A 33 -16.70 8.79 -30.67
N PHE A 34 -15.39 8.68 -30.91
CA PHE A 34 -14.63 9.64 -31.69
C PHE A 34 -15.13 9.68 -33.15
N GLU A 35 -15.35 8.53 -33.78
CA GLU A 35 -15.92 8.41 -35.11
C GLU A 35 -17.35 9.01 -35.21
N GLN A 36 -18.10 9.03 -34.13
CA GLN A 36 -19.42 9.65 -34.00
C GLN A 36 -19.37 11.16 -33.71
N GLY A 37 -18.18 11.72 -33.51
CA GLY A 37 -17.99 13.14 -33.15
C GLY A 37 -18.29 13.48 -31.69
N ASP A 38 -18.42 12.48 -30.78
CA ASP A 38 -18.59 12.74 -29.35
C ASP A 38 -17.22 12.78 -28.65
N ALA A 39 -16.43 13.80 -28.96
CA ALA A 39 -15.09 14.01 -28.43
C ALA A 39 -15.03 14.02 -26.88
N PRO A 40 -15.98 14.66 -26.13
CA PRO A 40 -15.95 14.64 -24.68
C PRO A 40 -16.10 13.23 -24.06
N GLN A 41 -16.96 12.39 -24.63
CA GLN A 41 -17.11 11.01 -24.15
C GLN A 41 -15.94 10.15 -24.60
N ALA A 42 -15.49 10.25 -25.86
CA ALA A 42 -14.31 9.56 -26.36
C ALA A 42 -13.09 9.80 -25.47
N LEU A 43 -12.82 11.05 -25.10
CA LEU A 43 -11.71 11.43 -24.21
C LEU A 43 -11.81 10.78 -22.82
N ARG A 44 -13.02 10.64 -22.27
CA ARG A 44 -13.24 9.94 -20.99
C ARG A 44 -12.87 8.46 -21.10
N TYR A 45 -13.27 7.80 -22.16
CA TYR A 45 -12.99 6.39 -22.38
C TYR A 45 -11.51 6.15 -22.71
N TYR A 46 -10.86 7.02 -23.49
CA TYR A 46 -9.40 6.95 -23.71
C TYR A 46 -8.62 7.05 -22.42
N ARG A 47 -8.97 7.96 -21.50
CA ARG A 47 -8.33 8.08 -20.19
C ARG A 47 -8.54 6.86 -19.33
N TYR A 48 -9.79 6.38 -19.28
CA TYR A 48 -10.07 5.16 -18.53
C TYR A 48 -9.25 3.97 -19.07
N ALA A 49 -9.14 3.84 -20.38
CA ALA A 49 -8.32 2.82 -21.04
C ALA A 49 -6.84 2.98 -20.70
N ALA A 50 -6.29 4.20 -20.75
CA ALA A 50 -4.90 4.50 -20.41
C ALA A 50 -4.56 4.15 -18.95
N ASP A 51 -5.47 4.45 -18.02
CA ASP A 51 -5.31 4.17 -16.59
C ASP A 51 -5.30 2.65 -16.27
N HIS A 52 -5.93 1.83 -17.12
CA HIS A 52 -6.08 0.38 -16.90
C HIS A 52 -5.23 -0.48 -17.86
N ALA A 53 -4.56 0.13 -18.85
CA ALA A 53 -3.67 -0.56 -19.76
C ALA A 53 -2.32 -0.86 -19.07
N HIS A 54 -1.92 -2.14 -19.12
CA HIS A 54 -0.65 -2.60 -18.56
C HIS A 54 0.40 -2.87 -19.64
N SER A 55 -0.01 -3.22 -20.89
CA SER A 55 0.91 -3.39 -21.99
C SER A 55 1.29 -2.05 -22.61
N ASP A 56 2.58 -1.87 -22.89
CA ASP A 56 3.08 -0.65 -23.49
C ASP A 56 2.51 -0.43 -24.92
N SER A 57 2.30 -1.51 -25.69
CA SER A 57 1.67 -1.43 -27.01
C SER A 57 0.24 -0.88 -26.97
N LEU A 58 -0.57 -1.33 -26.02
CA LEU A 58 -1.93 -0.79 -25.87
C LEU A 58 -1.90 0.66 -25.37
N ARG A 59 -0.98 0.98 -24.46
CA ARG A 59 -0.80 2.36 -23.97
C ARG A 59 -0.37 3.32 -25.08
N ALA A 60 0.58 2.91 -25.93
CA ALA A 60 1.01 3.69 -27.09
C ALA A 60 -0.16 4.01 -28.01
N ALA A 61 -0.93 2.99 -28.41
CA ALA A 61 -2.09 3.18 -29.28
C ALA A 61 -3.15 4.11 -28.66
N ILE A 62 -3.44 3.93 -27.35
CA ILE A 62 -4.40 4.79 -26.65
C ILE A 62 -3.92 6.25 -26.63
N TYR A 63 -2.65 6.48 -26.29
CA TYR A 63 -2.12 7.84 -26.20
C TYR A 63 -1.99 8.51 -27.57
N SER A 64 -1.66 7.76 -28.63
CA SER A 64 -1.64 8.28 -29.99
C SER A 64 -3.03 8.73 -30.45
N ASP A 65 -4.06 7.86 -30.35
CA ASP A 65 -5.43 8.22 -30.74
C ASP A 65 -6.00 9.35 -29.87
N MET A 66 -5.70 9.34 -28.57
CA MET A 66 -6.06 10.44 -27.67
C MET A 66 -5.38 11.75 -28.06
N GLY A 67 -4.11 11.67 -28.51
CA GLY A 67 -3.36 12.80 -29.02
C GLY A 67 -4.02 13.42 -30.26
N HIS A 68 -4.43 12.59 -31.20
CA HIS A 68 -5.15 13.05 -32.40
C HIS A 68 -6.48 13.72 -32.03
N LEU A 69 -7.28 13.10 -31.18
CA LEU A 69 -8.53 13.72 -30.72
C LEU A 69 -8.27 15.10 -30.07
N LEU A 70 -7.27 15.18 -29.18
CA LEU A 70 -6.93 16.44 -28.51
C LEU A 70 -6.42 17.50 -29.48
N PHE A 71 -5.67 17.08 -30.51
CA PHE A 71 -5.18 17.96 -31.56
C PHE A 71 -6.34 18.53 -32.42
N ASP A 72 -7.27 17.67 -32.81
CA ASP A 72 -8.48 18.06 -33.56
C ASP A 72 -9.38 19.01 -32.76
N GLU A 73 -9.45 18.81 -31.42
CA GLU A 73 -10.15 19.71 -30.53
C GLU A 73 -9.36 21.00 -30.19
N GLY A 74 -8.20 21.25 -30.81
CA GLY A 74 -7.40 22.44 -30.58
C GLY A 74 -6.63 22.48 -29.27
N LEU A 75 -6.59 21.38 -28.53
CA LEU A 75 -5.92 21.22 -27.23
C LEU A 75 -4.45 20.84 -27.44
N GLN A 76 -3.67 21.76 -28.02
CA GLN A 76 -2.32 21.49 -28.48
C GLN A 76 -1.33 21.05 -27.39
N GLU A 77 -1.41 21.59 -26.18
CA GLU A 77 -0.53 21.22 -25.06
C GLU A 77 -0.80 19.81 -24.59
N GLU A 78 -2.07 19.46 -24.50
CA GLU A 78 -2.52 18.14 -24.10
C GLU A 78 -2.22 17.10 -25.20
N ALA A 79 -2.43 17.45 -26.47
CA ALA A 79 -2.07 16.62 -27.62
C ALA A 79 -0.56 16.32 -27.62
N PHE A 80 0.28 17.35 -27.45
CA PHE A 80 1.72 17.17 -27.31
C PHE A 80 2.10 16.21 -26.17
N SER A 81 1.43 16.37 -25.02
CA SER A 81 1.67 15.50 -23.87
C SER A 81 1.28 14.04 -24.16
N ALA A 82 0.16 13.83 -24.87
CA ALA A 82 -0.31 12.50 -25.26
C ALA A 82 0.64 11.84 -26.27
N PHE A 83 1.02 12.52 -27.35
CA PHE A 83 1.98 12.01 -28.33
C PHE A 83 3.34 11.69 -27.72
N ARG A 84 3.80 12.49 -26.77
CA ARG A 84 5.04 12.19 -26.03
C ARG A 84 4.93 10.92 -25.18
N LEU A 85 3.76 10.66 -24.59
CA LEU A 85 3.51 9.42 -23.84
C LEU A 85 3.43 8.20 -24.77
N ALA A 86 2.83 8.35 -25.97
CA ALA A 86 2.84 7.34 -27.02
C ALA A 86 4.29 6.99 -27.40
N TYR A 87 5.09 7.99 -27.76
CA TYR A 87 6.51 7.83 -28.08
C TYR A 87 7.31 7.11 -26.97
N GLN A 88 7.06 7.45 -25.70
CA GLN A 88 7.73 6.78 -24.58
C GLN A 88 7.36 5.29 -24.49
N ALA A 89 6.09 4.96 -24.73
CA ALA A 89 5.61 3.59 -24.70
C ALA A 89 6.16 2.76 -25.88
N ASP A 90 6.22 3.35 -27.08
CA ASP A 90 6.81 2.70 -28.26
C ASP A 90 8.32 2.57 -28.16
N SER A 91 8.99 3.56 -27.57
CA SER A 91 10.42 3.49 -27.26
C SER A 91 10.75 2.35 -26.29
N ALA A 92 9.89 2.08 -25.30
CA ALA A 92 10.08 0.96 -24.37
C ALA A 92 9.99 -0.41 -25.07
N GLN A 93 9.25 -0.48 -26.20
CA GLN A 93 9.11 -1.69 -27.02
C GLN A 93 10.13 -1.75 -28.16
N HIS A 94 10.94 -0.70 -28.37
CA HIS A 94 11.84 -0.55 -29.50
C HIS A 94 11.11 -0.57 -30.87
N ASP A 95 9.87 -0.11 -30.92
CA ASP A 95 9.09 0.00 -32.15
C ASP A 95 9.45 1.29 -32.90
N SER A 96 10.48 1.21 -33.74
CA SER A 96 11.00 2.37 -34.46
C SER A 96 10.00 2.99 -35.44
N LEU A 97 9.07 2.19 -35.98
CA LEU A 97 8.08 2.69 -36.92
C LEU A 97 7.00 3.51 -36.26
N GLN A 98 6.49 3.03 -35.10
CA GLN A 98 5.55 3.80 -34.31
C GLN A 98 6.20 5.04 -33.69
N MET A 99 7.44 4.94 -33.22
CA MET A 99 8.21 6.12 -32.78
C MET A 99 8.34 7.17 -33.89
N ALA A 100 8.52 6.76 -35.15
CA ALA A 100 8.57 7.70 -36.26
C ALA A 100 7.22 8.39 -36.51
N ALA A 101 6.12 7.67 -36.38
CA ALA A 101 4.77 8.24 -36.47
C ALA A 101 4.53 9.26 -35.38
N ASP A 102 4.82 8.90 -34.10
CA ASP A 102 4.65 9.80 -32.95
C ASP A 102 5.49 11.08 -33.09
N LEU A 103 6.74 10.98 -33.61
CA LEU A 103 7.59 12.14 -33.84
C LEU A 103 7.01 13.05 -34.94
N CYS A 104 6.36 12.45 -35.95
CA CYS A 104 5.66 13.19 -36.98
C CYS A 104 4.47 13.97 -36.40
N ASP A 105 3.69 13.34 -35.51
CA ASP A 105 2.57 13.99 -34.82
C ASP A 105 3.05 15.12 -33.89
N ILE A 106 4.15 14.91 -33.19
CA ILE A 106 4.81 15.95 -32.37
C ILE A 106 5.27 17.11 -33.30
N ALA A 107 5.85 16.82 -34.47
CA ALA A 107 6.24 17.86 -35.43
C ALA A 107 5.03 18.69 -35.88
N ASN A 108 3.87 18.05 -36.11
CA ASN A 108 2.64 18.75 -36.47
C ASN A 108 2.14 19.69 -35.37
N VAL A 109 2.26 19.29 -34.10
CA VAL A 109 1.94 20.19 -32.98
C VAL A 109 2.88 21.39 -32.96
N TYR A 110 4.17 21.22 -33.19
CA TYR A 110 5.12 22.34 -33.29
C TYR A 110 4.83 23.25 -34.50
N ARG A 111 4.40 22.70 -35.61
CA ARG A 111 3.97 23.47 -36.78
C ARG A 111 2.82 24.44 -36.45
N THR A 112 1.82 24.00 -35.69
CA THR A 112 0.71 24.86 -35.27
C THR A 112 1.11 25.96 -34.30
N ARG A 113 2.26 25.78 -33.61
CA ARG A 113 2.81 26.78 -32.66
C ARG A 113 3.77 27.77 -33.31
N GLU A 114 3.95 27.72 -34.62
CA GLU A 114 4.92 28.54 -35.34
C GLU A 114 6.38 28.36 -34.82
N ALA A 115 6.69 27.18 -34.31
CA ALA A 115 8.02 26.83 -33.79
C ALA A 115 8.81 26.03 -34.83
N ASP A 116 9.14 26.69 -35.93
CA ASP A 116 9.67 26.11 -37.17
C ASP A 116 10.91 25.24 -36.97
N ASP A 117 11.90 25.70 -36.20
CA ASP A 117 13.15 24.96 -35.98
C ASP A 117 12.88 23.59 -35.30
N SER A 118 11.96 23.56 -34.33
CA SER A 118 11.60 22.32 -33.64
C SER A 118 10.82 21.38 -34.55
N CYS A 119 9.89 21.90 -35.34
CA CYS A 119 9.11 21.13 -36.32
C CYS A 119 10.01 20.34 -37.27
N LEU A 120 10.97 21.02 -37.92
CA LEU A 120 11.90 20.38 -38.84
C LEU A 120 12.79 19.32 -38.20
N VAL A 121 13.25 19.57 -36.96
CA VAL A 121 14.07 18.59 -36.22
C VAL A 121 13.29 17.28 -35.97
N PHE A 122 12.01 17.37 -35.57
CA PHE A 122 11.19 16.18 -35.33
C PHE A 122 10.87 15.44 -36.63
N PHE A 123 10.57 16.13 -37.73
CA PHE A 123 10.40 15.47 -39.05
C PHE A 123 11.69 14.75 -39.50
N GLN A 124 12.87 15.34 -39.32
CA GLN A 124 14.14 14.69 -39.63
C GLN A 124 14.39 13.44 -38.78
N GLN A 125 14.09 13.51 -37.49
CA GLN A 125 14.19 12.34 -36.60
C GLN A 125 13.23 11.22 -37.03
N ALA A 126 11.97 11.57 -37.34
CA ALA A 126 10.97 10.63 -37.83
C ALA A 126 11.44 9.94 -39.14
N LEU A 127 11.98 10.69 -40.10
CA LEU A 127 12.51 10.14 -41.34
C LEU A 127 13.68 9.17 -41.09
N GLY A 128 14.59 9.48 -40.13
CA GLY A 128 15.69 8.60 -39.78
C GLY A 128 15.23 7.25 -39.19
N LEU A 129 14.13 7.23 -38.44
CA LEU A 129 13.55 6.00 -37.92
C LEU A 129 12.73 5.22 -38.94
N ALA A 130 12.13 5.91 -39.93
CA ALA A 130 11.27 5.33 -40.95
C ALA A 130 12.02 4.83 -42.20
N GLU A 131 13.36 4.96 -42.29
CA GLU A 131 14.17 4.64 -43.49
C GLU A 131 13.86 3.28 -44.11
N SER A 132 13.51 2.27 -43.32
CA SER A 132 13.19 0.93 -43.82
C SER A 132 11.75 0.77 -44.35
N ASP A 133 10.85 1.71 -44.04
CA ASP A 133 9.44 1.67 -44.47
C ASP A 133 9.14 2.77 -45.47
N THR A 134 8.98 2.37 -46.73
CA THR A 134 8.74 3.31 -47.83
C THR A 134 7.36 3.98 -47.77
N LEU A 135 6.37 3.34 -47.11
CA LEU A 135 5.03 3.91 -47.00
C LEU A 135 5.03 5.01 -45.94
N LEU A 136 5.59 4.71 -44.77
CA LEU A 136 5.72 5.68 -43.67
C LEU A 136 6.58 6.85 -44.06
N THR A 137 7.74 6.61 -44.73
CA THR A 137 8.60 7.65 -45.28
C THR A 137 7.85 8.57 -46.25
N ALA A 138 7.02 8.01 -47.15
CA ALA A 138 6.21 8.81 -48.05
C ALA A 138 5.14 9.65 -47.34
N GLY A 139 4.52 9.09 -46.28
CA GLY A 139 3.58 9.82 -45.41
C GLY A 139 4.25 11.01 -44.72
N ILE A 140 5.41 10.79 -44.07
CA ILE A 140 6.18 11.86 -43.43
C ILE A 140 6.62 12.93 -44.44
N ASN A 141 7.10 12.52 -45.63
CA ASN A 141 7.48 13.45 -46.68
C ASN A 141 6.30 14.30 -47.19
N SER A 142 5.08 13.74 -47.25
CA SER A 142 3.90 14.52 -47.64
C SER A 142 3.55 15.58 -46.56
N GLN A 143 3.69 15.26 -45.29
CA GLN A 143 3.49 16.22 -44.21
C GLN A 143 4.55 17.31 -44.19
N LEU A 144 5.81 16.96 -44.43
CA LEU A 144 6.90 17.90 -44.57
C LEU A 144 6.72 18.79 -45.84
N ALA A 145 6.16 18.23 -46.94
CA ALA A 145 5.78 19.03 -48.10
C ALA A 145 4.70 20.07 -47.77
N GLY A 146 3.69 19.68 -46.97
CA GLY A 146 2.68 20.61 -46.45
C GLY A 146 3.29 21.73 -45.60
N TYR A 147 4.27 21.41 -44.74
CA TYR A 147 5.04 22.42 -44.02
C TYR A 147 5.73 23.41 -44.94
N HIS A 148 6.45 22.93 -45.96
CA HIS A 148 7.13 23.79 -46.94
C HIS A 148 6.15 24.63 -47.77
N LEU A 149 4.99 24.10 -48.17
CA LEU A 149 3.94 24.86 -48.87
C LEU A 149 3.40 25.99 -48.00
N TRP A 150 3.14 25.73 -46.71
CA TRP A 150 2.71 26.77 -45.77
C TRP A 150 3.69 27.94 -45.68
N HIS A 151 4.99 27.65 -45.74
CA HIS A 151 6.06 28.65 -45.75
C HIS A 151 6.40 29.17 -47.16
N GLN A 152 5.59 28.85 -48.19
CA GLN A 152 5.81 29.25 -49.59
C GLN A 152 7.16 28.77 -50.16
N GLN A 153 7.72 27.70 -49.55
CA GLN A 153 8.97 27.07 -49.99
C GLN A 153 8.66 25.99 -51.04
N TYR A 154 8.16 26.43 -52.21
CA TYR A 154 7.65 25.54 -53.25
C TYR A 154 8.74 24.66 -53.87
N ALA A 155 9.99 25.13 -53.89
CA ALA A 155 11.12 24.38 -54.45
C ALA A 155 11.41 23.13 -53.56
N GLU A 156 11.32 23.29 -52.25
CA GLU A 156 11.52 22.24 -51.25
C GLU A 156 10.31 21.30 -51.19
N ALA A 157 9.10 21.81 -51.29
CA ALA A 157 7.87 21.02 -51.27
C ALA A 157 7.73 20.07 -52.46
N LYS A 158 8.08 20.53 -53.68
CA LYS A 158 7.86 19.79 -54.90
C LYS A 158 8.47 18.38 -54.95
N PRO A 159 9.76 18.16 -54.63
CA PRO A 159 10.38 16.83 -54.65
C PRO A 159 9.79 15.86 -53.62
N LEU A 160 9.21 16.36 -52.54
CA LEU A 160 8.57 15.58 -51.50
C LEU A 160 7.14 15.19 -51.88
N LEU A 161 6.40 16.11 -52.46
CA LEU A 161 4.98 15.96 -52.78
C LEU A 161 4.73 15.09 -54.03
N LEU A 162 5.51 15.24 -55.08
CA LEU A 162 5.24 14.55 -56.37
C LEU A 162 5.28 13.02 -56.25
N PRO A 163 6.22 12.40 -55.54
CA PRO A 163 6.19 10.94 -55.29
C PRO A 163 4.96 10.48 -54.54
N ALA A 164 4.48 11.27 -53.54
CA ALA A 164 3.28 10.96 -52.78
C ALA A 164 2.01 10.96 -53.64
N ILE A 165 1.84 11.99 -54.51
CA ILE A 165 0.74 12.09 -55.47
C ILE A 165 0.78 10.93 -56.47
N ALA A 166 1.97 10.59 -57.01
CA ALA A 166 2.10 9.49 -57.95
C ALA A 166 1.68 8.14 -57.35
N ARG A 167 1.89 7.96 -56.06
CA ARG A 167 1.50 6.75 -55.33
C ARG A 167 0.01 6.72 -54.99
N ASN A 168 -0.56 7.86 -54.58
CA ASN A 168 -1.97 7.98 -54.18
C ASN A 168 -2.65 9.19 -54.85
N PRO A 169 -2.96 9.11 -56.16
CA PRO A 169 -3.48 10.25 -56.91
C PRO A 169 -4.91 10.64 -56.56
N ASN A 170 -5.60 9.79 -55.80
CA ASN A 170 -7.00 10.04 -55.35
C ASN A 170 -7.09 10.65 -53.95
N ASP A 171 -5.98 10.84 -53.25
CA ASP A 171 -5.97 11.48 -51.97
C ASP A 171 -6.31 12.98 -52.09
N ALA A 172 -7.35 13.41 -51.40
CA ALA A 172 -7.87 14.77 -51.48
C ALA A 172 -6.87 15.80 -50.93
N GLY A 173 -6.18 15.49 -49.83
CA GLY A 173 -5.17 16.35 -49.22
C GLY A 173 -3.94 16.52 -50.17
N LEU A 174 -3.47 15.43 -50.79
CA LEU A 174 -2.39 15.51 -51.77
C LEU A 174 -2.80 16.31 -53.00
N ARG A 175 -4.04 16.18 -53.53
CA ARG A 175 -4.56 17.00 -54.63
C ARG A 175 -4.65 18.48 -54.25
N PHE A 176 -5.08 18.78 -53.02
CA PHE A 176 -5.10 20.14 -52.52
C PHE A 176 -3.68 20.75 -52.49
N MET A 177 -2.71 20.05 -51.92
CA MET A 177 -1.31 20.47 -51.89
C MET A 177 -0.72 20.62 -53.31
N ALA A 178 -1.12 19.75 -54.27
CA ALA A 178 -0.71 19.86 -55.66
C ALA A 178 -1.32 21.07 -56.34
N ALA A 179 -2.58 21.38 -56.08
CA ALA A 179 -3.24 22.58 -56.58
C ALA A 179 -2.51 23.85 -56.12
N ASP A 180 -2.21 23.94 -54.81
CA ASP A 180 -1.42 25.05 -54.26
C ASP A 180 -0.05 25.17 -54.93
N LEU A 181 0.72 24.07 -54.97
CA LEU A 181 2.03 24.02 -55.58
C LEU A 181 1.99 24.53 -57.04
N TYR A 182 1.07 23.99 -57.85
CA TYR A 182 1.04 24.30 -59.28
C TYR A 182 0.44 25.68 -59.60
N CYS A 183 -0.50 26.18 -58.78
CA CYS A 183 -0.97 27.55 -58.91
C CYS A 183 0.13 28.59 -58.74
N HIS A 184 1.16 28.29 -57.90
CA HIS A 184 2.25 29.21 -57.66
C HIS A 184 3.51 28.97 -58.50
N THR A 185 3.75 27.73 -58.99
CA THR A 185 5.05 27.38 -59.62
C THR A 185 4.95 26.69 -60.97
N GLY A 186 3.79 26.11 -61.31
CA GLY A 186 3.73 25.09 -62.32
C GLY A 186 3.14 25.51 -63.65
N PRO A 187 3.06 24.55 -64.59
CA PRO A 187 2.28 24.71 -65.79
C PRO A 187 0.80 24.90 -65.44
N ARG A 188 0.16 25.84 -66.12
CA ARG A 188 -1.25 26.20 -65.91
C ARG A 188 -2.21 25.03 -66.09
N ASP A 189 -1.90 24.11 -67.02
CA ASP A 189 -2.73 22.92 -67.25
C ASP A 189 -2.78 22.03 -66.03
N SER A 190 -1.65 21.85 -65.34
CA SER A 190 -1.60 21.08 -64.07
C SER A 190 -2.33 21.81 -62.94
N ALA A 191 -2.16 23.12 -62.80
CA ALA A 191 -2.89 23.95 -61.90
C ALA A 191 -4.41 23.81 -62.08
N SER A 192 -4.91 24.03 -63.29
CA SER A 192 -6.32 23.89 -63.65
C SER A 192 -6.85 22.50 -63.40
N PHE A 193 -6.09 21.44 -63.70
CA PHE A 193 -6.46 20.04 -63.43
C PHE A 193 -6.70 19.78 -61.97
N TYR A 194 -5.72 20.11 -61.10
CA TYR A 194 -5.85 19.89 -59.71
C TYR A 194 -6.95 20.78 -59.06
N CYS A 195 -7.03 22.07 -59.43
CA CYS A 195 -8.09 22.94 -58.94
C CYS A 195 -9.48 22.43 -59.30
N MET A 196 -9.70 21.97 -60.56
CA MET A 196 -10.97 21.36 -60.96
C MET A 196 -11.29 20.08 -60.20
N SER A 197 -10.28 19.26 -59.87
CA SER A 197 -10.49 18.06 -59.05
C SER A 197 -10.99 18.36 -57.63
N LEU A 198 -10.63 19.52 -57.09
CA LEU A 198 -11.08 19.95 -55.73
C LEU A 198 -12.55 20.35 -55.69
N LEU A 199 -13.17 20.75 -56.81
CA LEU A 199 -14.54 21.21 -56.82
C LEU A 199 -15.58 20.16 -56.41
N HIS A 200 -15.19 18.90 -56.42
CA HIS A 200 -16.06 17.74 -56.12
C HIS A 200 -15.70 17.06 -54.82
N GLU A 201 -14.77 17.62 -54.03
CA GLU A 201 -14.38 17.06 -52.75
C GLU A 201 -15.48 17.26 -51.71
N GLU A 202 -15.51 16.37 -50.71
CA GLU A 202 -16.47 16.47 -49.59
C GLU A 202 -16.13 17.65 -48.68
N GLU A 203 -14.84 17.93 -48.48
CA GLU A 203 -14.40 19.05 -47.66
C GLU A 203 -14.70 20.40 -48.29
N VAL A 204 -15.40 21.25 -47.50
CA VAL A 204 -15.80 22.60 -47.96
C VAL A 204 -14.58 23.47 -48.25
N VAL A 205 -13.51 23.36 -47.43
CA VAL A 205 -12.26 24.11 -47.62
C VAL A 205 -11.61 23.78 -48.97
N HIS A 206 -11.58 22.52 -49.39
CA HIS A 206 -11.02 22.10 -50.65
C HIS A 206 -11.81 22.69 -51.83
N ARG A 207 -13.14 22.63 -51.79
CA ARG A 207 -14.00 23.23 -52.82
C ARG A 207 -13.83 24.74 -52.88
N GLN A 208 -13.83 25.41 -51.75
CA GLN A 208 -13.65 26.85 -51.61
C GLN A 208 -12.34 27.30 -52.29
N MET A 209 -11.21 26.67 -51.89
CA MET A 209 -9.91 27.04 -52.46
C MET A 209 -9.79 26.65 -53.92
N GLY A 210 -10.39 25.53 -54.34
CA GLY A 210 -10.49 25.17 -55.78
C GLY A 210 -11.15 26.26 -56.60
N HIS A 211 -12.27 26.80 -56.16
CA HIS A 211 -12.95 27.92 -56.81
C HIS A 211 -12.09 29.20 -56.79
N ARG A 212 -11.43 29.52 -55.68
CA ARG A 212 -10.56 30.68 -55.55
C ARG A 212 -9.42 30.64 -56.56
N TRP A 213 -8.65 29.53 -56.58
CA TRP A 213 -7.52 29.39 -57.48
C TRP A 213 -7.90 29.33 -58.96
N LEU A 214 -9.04 28.69 -59.31
CA LEU A 214 -9.57 28.72 -60.67
C LEU A 214 -9.95 30.12 -61.06
N ALA A 215 -10.56 30.90 -60.23
CA ALA A 215 -10.88 32.30 -60.55
C ALA A 215 -9.61 33.12 -60.84
N ASP A 216 -8.55 32.95 -60.04
CA ASP A 216 -7.30 33.65 -60.24
C ASP A 216 -6.60 33.24 -61.58
N LEU A 217 -6.64 31.95 -61.95
CA LEU A 217 -6.12 31.44 -63.19
C LEU A 217 -6.91 32.03 -64.44
N LEU A 218 -8.27 32.02 -64.31
CA LEU A 218 -9.17 32.55 -65.33
C LEU A 218 -9.02 34.08 -65.54
N LEU A 219 -8.82 34.81 -64.42
CA LEU A 219 -8.52 36.24 -64.50
C LEU A 219 -7.24 36.54 -65.24
N GLN A 220 -6.20 35.74 -65.04
CA GLN A 220 -4.94 35.84 -65.77
C GLN A 220 -5.10 35.53 -67.29
N GLU A 221 -6.12 34.74 -67.65
CA GLU A 221 -6.50 34.45 -69.03
C GLU A 221 -7.43 35.50 -69.68
N GLY A 222 -7.91 36.48 -68.90
CA GLY A 222 -8.88 37.45 -69.30
C GLY A 222 -10.32 36.95 -69.42
N ARG A 223 -10.62 35.76 -68.90
CA ARG A 223 -11.96 35.08 -68.83
C ARG A 223 -12.77 35.56 -67.63
N THR A 224 -13.09 36.85 -67.60
CA THR A 224 -13.65 37.54 -66.44
C THR A 224 -15.02 37.02 -66.03
N GLU A 225 -15.90 36.66 -66.99
CA GLU A 225 -17.23 36.13 -66.69
C GLU A 225 -17.18 34.75 -66.02
N GLU A 226 -16.26 33.93 -66.43
CA GLU A 226 -16.08 32.61 -65.78
C GLU A 226 -15.44 32.75 -64.40
N ALA A 227 -14.45 33.61 -64.29
CA ALA A 227 -13.83 33.95 -63.06
C ALA A 227 -14.88 34.44 -61.96
N ALA A 228 -15.79 35.35 -62.44
CA ALA A 228 -16.85 35.87 -61.54
C ALA A 228 -17.78 34.77 -60.99
N ARG A 229 -18.10 33.75 -61.80
CA ARG A 229 -18.89 32.59 -61.36
C ARG A 229 -18.16 31.80 -60.26
N HIS A 230 -16.88 31.59 -60.43
CA HIS A 230 -16.05 30.90 -59.43
C HIS A 230 -15.92 31.76 -58.17
N LEU A 231 -15.75 33.06 -58.23
CA LEU A 231 -15.69 33.95 -57.07
C LEU A 231 -17.02 33.94 -56.28
N GLN A 232 -18.15 33.92 -57.01
CA GLN A 232 -19.47 33.82 -56.33
C GLN A 232 -19.61 32.51 -55.55
N GLN A 233 -19.10 31.39 -56.10
CA GLN A 233 -19.11 30.12 -55.38
C GLN A 233 -18.13 30.13 -54.18
N TYR A 234 -16.97 30.77 -54.35
CA TYR A 234 -16.01 30.98 -53.26
C TYR A 234 -16.66 31.76 -52.09
N GLU A 235 -17.37 32.86 -52.36
CA GLU A 235 -18.05 33.64 -51.33
C GLU A 235 -19.11 32.81 -50.60
N LEU A 236 -19.96 32.07 -51.35
CA LEU A 236 -20.97 31.20 -50.75
C LEU A 236 -20.35 30.12 -49.81
N LEU A 237 -19.27 29.51 -50.24
CA LEU A 237 -18.55 28.50 -49.43
C LEU A 237 -17.84 29.15 -48.24
N THR A 238 -17.38 30.41 -48.36
CA THR A 238 -16.82 31.18 -47.27
C THR A 238 -17.84 31.42 -46.17
N ASP A 239 -19.06 31.82 -46.53
CA ASP A 239 -20.16 32.00 -45.54
C ASP A 239 -20.49 30.69 -44.83
N THR A 240 -20.51 29.56 -45.60
CA THR A 240 -20.71 28.22 -45.04
C THR A 240 -19.63 27.83 -44.01
N LEU A 241 -18.36 28.10 -44.35
CA LEU A 241 -17.22 27.83 -43.48
C LEU A 241 -17.26 28.71 -42.22
N MET A 242 -17.62 30.00 -42.35
CA MET A 242 -17.78 30.88 -41.17
C MET A 242 -18.84 30.34 -40.21
N GLU A 243 -19.96 29.89 -40.71
CA GLU A 243 -21.04 29.33 -39.90
C GLU A 243 -20.62 28.03 -39.20
N GLN A 244 -19.85 27.18 -39.91
CA GLN A 244 -19.25 25.97 -39.33
C GLN A 244 -18.20 26.29 -38.25
N THR A 245 -17.30 27.23 -38.55
CA THR A 245 -16.23 27.64 -37.62
C THR A 245 -16.79 28.24 -36.35
N ASP A 246 -17.83 29.08 -36.41
CA ASP A 246 -18.48 29.64 -35.23
C ASP A 246 -19.10 28.52 -34.36
N THR A 247 -19.72 27.52 -34.99
CA THR A 247 -20.29 26.35 -34.32
C THR A 247 -19.22 25.48 -33.71
N GLU A 248 -18.11 25.24 -34.40
CA GLU A 248 -16.96 24.49 -33.90
C GLU A 248 -16.25 25.23 -32.76
N ALA A 249 -16.05 26.55 -32.89
CA ALA A 249 -15.47 27.37 -31.85
C ALA A 249 -16.29 27.28 -30.52
N LEU A 250 -17.63 27.30 -30.63
CA LEU A 250 -18.51 27.09 -29.46
C LEU A 250 -18.38 25.68 -28.88
N ARG A 251 -18.26 24.65 -29.72
CA ARG A 251 -18.00 23.27 -29.27
C ARG A 251 -16.65 23.16 -28.57
N HIS A 252 -15.60 23.74 -29.14
CA HIS A 252 -14.26 23.78 -28.56
C HIS A 252 -14.26 24.49 -27.19
N ILE A 253 -14.90 25.67 -27.09
CA ILE A 253 -15.00 26.39 -25.82
C ILE A 253 -15.71 25.54 -24.76
N ASN A 254 -16.81 24.86 -25.13
CA ASN A 254 -17.52 23.98 -24.22
C ASN A 254 -16.71 22.75 -23.83
N ALA A 255 -16.03 22.12 -24.79
CA ALA A 255 -15.13 20.98 -24.53
C ALA A 255 -13.96 21.37 -23.61
N LEU A 256 -13.33 22.52 -23.85
CA LEU A 256 -12.29 23.10 -22.99
C LEU A 256 -12.79 23.37 -21.57
N TYR A 257 -13.97 23.97 -21.47
CA TYR A 257 -14.60 24.26 -20.16
C TYR A 257 -14.88 22.98 -19.37
N ASP A 258 -15.50 21.99 -20.00
CA ASP A 258 -15.79 20.70 -19.38
C ASP A 258 -14.52 19.94 -19.02
N TYR A 259 -13.52 19.98 -19.91
CA TYR A 259 -12.20 19.41 -19.66
C TYR A 259 -11.52 20.04 -18.44
N SER A 260 -11.41 21.37 -18.41
CA SER A 260 -10.74 22.09 -17.30
C SER A 260 -11.44 21.80 -15.96
N ARG A 261 -12.77 21.77 -15.96
CA ARG A 261 -13.58 21.44 -14.79
C ARG A 261 -13.39 20.00 -14.33
N GLN A 262 -13.19 19.06 -15.26
CA GLN A 262 -12.93 17.66 -14.94
C GLN A 262 -11.52 17.46 -14.37
N VAL A 263 -10.50 18.12 -14.94
CA VAL A 263 -9.12 18.12 -14.44
C VAL A 263 -9.09 18.67 -13.00
N GLU A 264 -9.76 19.79 -12.76
CA GLU A 264 -9.82 20.39 -11.42
C GLU A 264 -10.53 19.48 -10.40
N ARG A 265 -11.62 18.81 -10.79
CA ARG A 265 -12.30 17.83 -9.93
C ARG A 265 -11.40 16.63 -9.61
N ASN A 266 -10.70 16.09 -10.61
CA ASN A 266 -9.79 14.97 -10.43
C ASN A 266 -8.61 15.34 -9.53
N ALA A 267 -8.01 16.52 -9.71
CA ALA A 267 -6.95 17.02 -8.84
C ALA A 267 -7.41 17.15 -7.38
N LYS A 268 -8.62 17.68 -7.15
CA LYS A 268 -9.22 17.78 -5.81
C LYS A 268 -9.51 16.40 -5.20
N LEU A 269 -9.95 15.44 -6.00
CA LEU A 269 -10.18 14.06 -5.55
C LEU A 269 -8.86 13.37 -5.19
N GLN A 270 -7.85 13.46 -6.04
CA GLN A 270 -6.51 12.91 -5.77
C GLN A 270 -5.92 13.50 -4.48
N HIS A 271 -6.01 14.82 -4.30
CA HIS A 271 -5.55 15.46 -3.06
C HIS A 271 -6.28 14.91 -1.81
N ARG A 272 -7.61 14.72 -1.88
CA ARG A 272 -8.38 14.13 -0.78
C ARG A 272 -7.97 12.69 -0.48
N ILE A 273 -7.70 11.88 -1.52
CA ILE A 273 -7.23 10.50 -1.37
C ILE A 273 -5.86 10.47 -0.68
N VAL A 274 -4.91 11.31 -1.12
CA VAL A 274 -3.58 11.39 -0.51
C VAL A 274 -3.67 11.79 0.97
N VAL A 275 -4.51 12.79 1.31
CA VAL A 275 -4.73 13.21 2.70
C VAL A 275 -5.36 12.07 3.52
N ALA A 276 -6.33 11.34 2.97
CA ALA A 276 -6.94 10.21 3.67
C ALA A 276 -5.94 9.07 3.91
N ILE A 277 -5.10 8.72 2.94
CA ILE A 277 -4.04 7.71 3.09
C ILE A 277 -3.03 8.15 4.16
N ALA A 278 -2.61 9.40 4.16
CA ALA A 278 -1.70 9.95 5.16
C ALA A 278 -2.32 9.88 6.58
N ALA A 279 -3.61 10.21 6.73
CA ALA A 279 -4.32 10.12 8.00
C ALA A 279 -4.42 8.68 8.51
N ILE A 280 -4.70 7.71 7.63
CA ILE A 280 -4.73 6.28 7.96
C ILE A 280 -3.33 5.80 8.39
N ALA A 281 -2.27 6.20 7.69
CA ALA A 281 -0.90 5.84 8.04
C ALA A 281 -0.52 6.36 9.45
N VAL A 282 -0.87 7.60 9.78
CA VAL A 282 -0.67 8.17 11.13
C VAL A 282 -1.43 7.36 12.18
N LEU A 283 -2.69 7.00 11.92
CA LEU A 283 -3.50 6.20 12.85
C LEU A 283 -2.88 4.82 13.11
N VAL A 284 -2.40 4.15 12.05
CA VAL A 284 -1.71 2.85 12.17
C VAL A 284 -0.42 2.98 12.98
N CYS A 285 0.37 4.03 12.77
CA CYS A 285 1.57 4.29 13.57
C CYS A 285 1.24 4.53 15.05
N LEU A 286 0.19 5.28 15.36
CA LEU A 286 -0.28 5.51 16.74
C LEU A 286 -0.73 4.21 17.41
N LEU A 287 -1.49 3.37 16.71
CA LEU A 287 -1.90 2.05 17.19
C LEU A 287 -0.71 1.14 17.45
N ALA A 288 0.26 1.09 16.54
CA ALA A 288 1.49 0.33 16.71
C ALA A 288 2.30 0.82 17.92
N ALA A 289 2.42 2.13 18.11
CA ALA A 289 3.09 2.73 19.28
C ALA A 289 2.38 2.37 20.60
N LEU A 290 1.03 2.41 20.62
CA LEU A 290 0.24 1.99 21.78
C LEU A 290 0.43 0.50 22.10
N LEU A 291 0.37 -0.37 21.09
CA LEU A 291 0.61 -1.81 21.27
C LEU A 291 2.02 -2.09 21.78
N PHE A 292 3.02 -1.38 21.25
CA PHE A 292 4.40 -1.47 21.72
C PHE A 292 4.53 -1.01 23.18
N TYR A 293 3.90 0.11 23.55
CA TYR A 293 3.88 0.62 24.91
C TYR A 293 3.26 -0.39 25.89
N PHE A 294 2.08 -0.95 25.56
CA PHE A 294 1.42 -1.95 26.41
C PHE A 294 2.21 -3.26 26.50
N SER A 295 2.80 -3.70 25.40
CA SER A 295 3.68 -4.88 25.39
C SER A 295 4.90 -4.69 26.31
N ARG A 296 5.58 -3.54 26.20
CA ARG A 296 6.72 -3.19 27.04
C ARG A 296 6.33 -3.10 28.52
N ARG A 297 5.19 -2.49 28.81
CA ARG A 297 4.64 -2.39 30.18
C ARG A 297 4.30 -3.77 30.73
N ARG A 298 3.67 -4.63 29.95
CA ARG A 298 3.35 -6.02 30.34
C ARG A 298 4.63 -6.83 30.62
N MET A 299 5.66 -6.68 29.83
CA MET A 299 6.96 -7.32 30.03
C MET A 299 7.59 -6.87 31.36
N HIS A 300 7.56 -5.57 31.64
CA HIS A 300 8.10 -5.02 32.90
C HIS A 300 7.35 -5.54 34.14
N TYR A 301 6.03 -5.66 34.06
CA TYR A 301 5.26 -6.28 35.17
C TYR A 301 5.58 -7.76 35.35
N ARG A 302 5.73 -8.52 34.29
CA ARG A 302 6.14 -9.94 34.37
C ARG A 302 7.49 -10.11 35.04
N LEU A 303 8.48 -9.30 34.68
CA LEU A 303 9.79 -9.32 35.30
C LEU A 303 9.73 -9.00 36.83
N LYS A 304 8.93 -8.00 37.23
CA LYS A 304 8.73 -7.69 38.63
C LYS A 304 8.06 -8.84 39.43
N VAL A 305 7.05 -9.47 38.84
CA VAL A 305 6.40 -10.63 39.44
C VAL A 305 7.39 -11.78 39.62
N GLN A 306 8.20 -12.10 38.61
CA GLN A 306 9.22 -13.14 38.73
C GLN A 306 10.26 -12.83 39.80
N GLN A 307 10.71 -11.57 39.90
CA GLN A 307 11.63 -11.16 40.98
C GLN A 307 11.02 -11.35 42.39
N LEU A 308 9.74 -10.98 42.57
CA LEU A 308 9.04 -11.17 43.83
C LEU A 308 8.86 -12.65 44.18
N GLU A 309 8.49 -13.47 43.21
CA GLU A 309 8.38 -14.93 43.38
C GLU A 309 9.71 -15.56 43.77
N HIS A 310 10.82 -15.14 43.16
CA HIS A 310 12.16 -15.59 43.50
C HIS A 310 12.54 -15.21 44.94
N LEU A 311 12.28 -13.97 45.34
CA LEU A 311 12.54 -13.50 46.74
C LEU A 311 11.70 -14.26 47.77
N LEU A 312 10.42 -14.51 47.46
CA LEU A 312 9.54 -15.31 48.32
C LEU A 312 10.02 -16.76 48.47
N ALA A 313 10.48 -17.35 47.35
CA ALA A 313 11.05 -18.71 47.37
C ALA A 313 12.35 -18.77 48.18
N GLU A 314 13.23 -17.77 48.07
CA GLU A 314 14.43 -17.67 48.89
C GLU A 314 14.11 -17.54 50.40
N HIS A 315 13.14 -16.68 50.75
CA HIS A 315 12.71 -16.53 52.13
C HIS A 315 12.17 -17.84 52.68
N ARG A 316 11.27 -18.50 51.98
CA ARG A 316 10.71 -19.80 52.39
C ARG A 316 11.79 -20.85 52.55
N ASN A 317 12.78 -20.85 51.69
CA ASN A 317 13.87 -21.83 51.77
C ASN A 317 14.80 -21.58 52.96
N ARG A 318 15.06 -20.30 53.30
CA ARG A 318 15.80 -19.91 54.53
C ARG A 318 15.06 -20.33 55.80
N ASP A 319 13.76 -20.06 55.85
CA ASP A 319 12.93 -20.41 57.02
C ASP A 319 12.91 -21.93 57.22
N SER A 320 12.74 -22.69 56.15
CA SER A 320 12.78 -24.16 56.21
C SER A 320 14.15 -24.70 56.67
N GLN A 321 15.26 -24.12 56.15
CA GLN A 321 16.60 -24.52 56.56
C GLN A 321 16.87 -24.18 58.06
N THR A 322 16.34 -23.04 58.51
CA THR A 322 16.50 -22.63 59.90
C THR A 322 15.75 -23.59 60.85
N ALA A 323 14.52 -23.96 60.47
CA ALA A 323 13.71 -24.92 61.28
C ALA A 323 14.37 -26.31 61.35
N LEU A 324 14.87 -26.81 60.19
CA LEU A 324 15.60 -28.08 60.13
C LEU A 324 16.85 -28.06 61.01
N ARG A 325 17.61 -26.96 60.98
CA ARG A 325 18.81 -26.80 61.76
C ARG A 325 18.51 -26.75 63.27
N GLN A 326 17.47 -26.05 63.66
CA GLN A 326 17.01 -26.01 65.08
C GLN A 326 16.60 -27.40 65.58
N GLN A 327 15.85 -28.14 64.79
CA GLN A 327 15.47 -29.52 65.08
C GLN A 327 16.68 -30.45 65.23
N GLN A 328 17.68 -30.33 64.32
CA GLN A 328 18.90 -31.13 64.40
C GLN A 328 19.71 -30.81 65.62
N ILE A 329 19.85 -29.54 66.01
CA ILE A 329 20.54 -29.16 67.26
C ILE A 329 19.85 -29.78 68.48
N LEU A 330 18.52 -29.77 68.52
CA LEU A 330 17.75 -30.33 69.61
C LEU A 330 17.96 -31.84 69.76
N THR A 331 17.98 -32.60 68.68
CA THR A 331 18.20 -34.05 68.66
C THR A 331 19.59 -34.46 69.08
N GLU A 332 20.59 -33.61 68.99
CA GLU A 332 21.98 -33.86 69.39
C GLU A 332 22.19 -33.59 70.92
N THR A 333 21.22 -33.02 71.58
CA THR A 333 21.37 -32.68 72.99
C THR A 333 21.43 -33.91 73.96
N PRO A 334 22.11 -33.79 75.09
CA PRO A 334 22.15 -34.87 76.08
C PRO A 334 20.79 -35.30 76.59
N ILE A 335 19.88 -34.32 76.77
CA ILE A 335 18.53 -34.62 77.31
C ILE A 335 17.71 -35.37 76.20
N TYR A 336 17.81 -35.05 74.93
CA TYR A 336 17.16 -35.81 73.86
C TYR A 336 17.64 -37.27 73.87
N ARG A 337 18.93 -37.49 73.94
CA ARG A 337 19.53 -38.82 74.00
C ARG A 337 19.12 -39.55 75.26
N HIS A 338 18.92 -38.88 76.42
CA HIS A 338 18.41 -39.44 77.63
C HIS A 338 16.93 -39.86 77.46
N ILE A 339 16.11 -39.03 76.84
CA ILE A 339 14.71 -39.37 76.51
C ILE A 339 14.65 -40.61 75.64
N CYS A 340 15.46 -40.68 74.59
CA CYS A 340 15.50 -41.85 73.75
C CYS A 340 15.91 -43.13 74.45
N ARG A 341 16.84 -43.06 75.42
CA ARG A 341 17.18 -44.20 76.26
C ARG A 341 16.00 -44.65 77.19
N LEU A 342 15.32 -43.70 77.80
CA LEU A 342 14.10 -44.01 78.61
C LEU A 342 13.01 -44.69 77.80
N LEU A 343 12.95 -44.37 76.50
CA LEU A 343 11.99 -45.00 75.59
C LEU A 343 12.45 -46.39 75.11
N SER A 344 13.73 -46.67 75.08
CA SER A 344 14.27 -47.99 74.68
C SER A 344 14.27 -49.01 75.75
N ASP A 345 14.24 -48.62 77.07
CA ASP A 345 14.22 -49.50 78.17
C ASP A 345 12.81 -50.18 78.35
N SER A 346 12.82 -51.48 78.64
CA SER A 346 11.59 -52.30 78.82
C SER A 346 10.86 -52.05 80.17
N THR A 347 11.46 -51.32 81.10
CA THR A 347 10.85 -50.93 82.37
C THR A 347 10.25 -49.53 82.33
N PRO A 348 9.05 -49.28 82.81
CA PRO A 348 8.42 -47.98 82.79
C PRO A 348 9.20 -47.01 83.75
N HIS A 349 10.05 -46.20 83.11
CA HIS A 349 10.69 -45.08 83.80
C HIS A 349 10.04 -43.78 83.32
N SER A 350 9.54 -42.99 84.32
CA SER A 350 9.06 -41.63 84.02
C SER A 350 10.20 -40.62 84.20
N MET A 351 10.11 -39.54 83.45
CA MET A 351 11.05 -38.41 83.55
C MET A 351 10.98 -37.79 84.98
N THR A 352 12.16 -37.49 85.52
CA THR A 352 12.29 -36.77 86.81
C THR A 352 11.99 -35.27 86.64
N ASP A 353 11.72 -34.57 87.73
CA ASP A 353 11.50 -33.12 87.69
C ASP A 353 12.73 -32.37 87.18
N GLU A 354 13.94 -32.88 87.41
CA GLU A 354 15.16 -32.35 86.83
C GLU A 354 15.25 -32.53 85.32
N ASP A 355 14.82 -33.68 84.79
CA ASP A 355 14.75 -33.92 83.35
C ASP A 355 13.78 -32.93 82.62
N TRP A 356 12.65 -32.62 83.27
CA TRP A 356 11.70 -31.64 82.80
C TRP A 356 12.28 -30.23 82.76
N HIS A 357 13.05 -29.83 83.77
CA HIS A 357 13.74 -28.53 83.74
C HIS A 357 14.78 -28.45 82.64
N ILE A 358 15.61 -29.48 82.49
CA ILE A 358 16.64 -29.53 81.43
C ILE A 358 16.01 -29.52 80.09
N LEU A 359 14.89 -30.25 79.85
CA LEU A 359 14.19 -30.24 78.55
C LEU A 359 13.60 -28.85 78.24
N SER A 360 12.98 -28.21 79.24
CA SER A 360 12.42 -26.87 79.12
C SER A 360 13.45 -25.86 78.76
N ASP A 361 14.60 -25.85 79.43
CA ASP A 361 15.74 -24.96 79.12
C ASP A 361 16.36 -25.24 77.73
N THR A 362 16.41 -26.51 77.32
CA THR A 362 16.95 -26.93 76.09
C THR A 362 16.06 -26.49 74.92
N VAL A 363 14.75 -26.64 75.04
CA VAL A 363 13.77 -26.17 74.06
C VAL A 363 13.84 -24.64 73.90
N GLU A 364 13.95 -23.88 74.99
CA GLU A 364 14.08 -22.43 74.96
C GLU A 364 15.38 -21.99 74.32
N LYS A 365 16.48 -22.69 74.50
CA LYS A 365 17.79 -22.42 73.88
C LYS A 365 17.78 -22.72 72.38
N THR A 366 17.11 -23.77 71.95
CA THR A 366 17.03 -24.18 70.55
C THR A 366 15.92 -23.45 69.80
N HIS A 367 14.85 -23.07 70.47
CA HIS A 367 13.74 -22.31 69.92
C HIS A 367 13.51 -21.07 70.80
N PRO A 368 14.27 -19.98 70.60
CA PRO A 368 14.20 -18.78 71.38
C PRO A 368 12.77 -18.19 71.46
N GLN A 369 12.37 -17.77 72.64
CA GLN A 369 11.03 -17.23 72.92
C GLN A 369 9.87 -18.26 72.86
N PHE A 370 10.15 -19.57 72.81
CA PHE A 370 9.12 -20.61 72.78
C PHE A 370 8.13 -20.46 73.94
N HIS A 371 8.61 -20.34 75.16
CA HIS A 371 7.78 -20.16 76.35
C HIS A 371 7.01 -18.82 76.32
N GLN A 372 7.61 -17.76 75.82
CA GLN A 372 6.94 -16.47 75.73
C GLN A 372 5.83 -16.54 74.66
N ARG A 373 6.06 -17.04 73.49
CA ARG A 373 5.06 -17.21 72.42
C ARG A 373 3.90 -18.10 72.92
N LEU A 374 4.22 -19.20 73.58
CA LEU A 374 3.20 -20.10 74.10
C LEU A 374 2.32 -19.42 75.13
N ARG A 375 2.87 -18.57 76.08
CA ARG A 375 2.14 -17.81 77.10
C ARG A 375 1.25 -16.70 76.47
N GLU A 376 1.62 -16.16 75.36
CA GLU A 376 0.80 -15.17 74.65
C GLU A 376 -0.54 -15.76 74.20
N PHE A 377 -0.58 -17.06 73.90
CA PHE A 377 -1.81 -17.73 73.52
C PHE A 377 -2.61 -18.21 74.77
N HIS A 378 -1.96 -18.85 75.72
CA HIS A 378 -2.65 -19.33 76.93
C HIS A 378 -1.68 -19.81 78.03
N ARG A 379 -2.08 -19.70 79.28
CA ARG A 379 -1.32 -20.34 80.39
C ARG A 379 -1.62 -21.83 80.44
N LEU A 380 -0.59 -22.66 80.32
CA LEU A 380 -0.66 -24.10 80.37
C LEU A 380 -0.45 -24.60 81.79
N SER A 381 -1.13 -25.65 82.14
CA SER A 381 -0.85 -26.40 83.39
C SER A 381 0.50 -27.14 83.27
N PRO A 382 1.15 -27.54 84.34
CA PRO A 382 2.41 -28.28 84.28
C PRO A 382 2.39 -29.51 83.41
N GLN A 383 1.30 -30.26 83.43
CA GLN A 383 1.11 -31.43 82.54
C GLN A 383 0.92 -31.07 81.09
N GLU A 384 0.13 -30.03 80.80
CA GLU A 384 -0.04 -29.52 79.45
C GLU A 384 1.29 -29.01 78.83
N MET A 385 2.12 -28.35 79.65
CA MET A 385 3.44 -27.89 79.28
C MET A 385 4.37 -29.06 78.99
N ARG A 386 4.38 -30.10 79.80
CA ARG A 386 5.21 -31.32 79.61
C ARG A 386 4.90 -32.00 78.28
N ILE A 387 3.61 -32.14 77.96
CA ILE A 387 3.17 -32.68 76.65
C ILE A 387 3.64 -31.79 75.50
N THR A 388 3.48 -30.47 75.58
CA THR A 388 3.87 -29.50 74.57
C THR A 388 5.39 -29.45 74.34
N LEU A 389 6.19 -29.54 75.43
CA LEU A 389 7.66 -29.60 75.30
C LEU A 389 8.14 -30.86 74.58
N LEU A 390 7.54 -32.02 74.86
CA LEU A 390 7.88 -33.28 74.18
C LEU A 390 7.48 -33.24 72.68
N LEU A 391 6.33 -32.65 72.42
CA LEU A 391 5.91 -32.43 71.02
C LEU A 391 6.89 -31.51 70.24
N LYS A 392 7.29 -30.39 70.89
CA LYS A 392 8.29 -29.50 70.29
C LYS A 392 9.63 -30.18 70.12
N ALA A 393 9.98 -31.11 71.01
CA ALA A 393 11.16 -31.95 70.85
C ALA A 393 11.00 -33.06 69.78
N GLY A 394 9.87 -33.18 69.10
CA GLY A 394 9.63 -34.16 68.05
C GLY A 394 9.38 -35.57 68.53
N ILE A 395 9.03 -35.74 69.80
CA ILE A 395 8.70 -37.05 70.42
C ILE A 395 7.31 -37.50 70.00
N ALA A 396 7.20 -38.70 69.45
CA ALA A 396 5.94 -39.22 68.97
C ALA A 396 4.84 -39.28 70.06
N PRO A 397 3.61 -38.93 69.72
CA PRO A 397 2.51 -38.90 70.70
C PRO A 397 2.30 -40.22 71.54
N ALA A 398 2.64 -41.34 70.89
CA ALA A 398 2.59 -42.65 71.56
C ALA A 398 3.63 -42.79 72.69
N ASP A 399 4.80 -42.18 72.52
CA ASP A 399 5.91 -42.20 73.43
C ASP A 399 5.77 -41.13 74.49
N ILE A 400 5.10 -40.01 74.24
CA ILE A 400 4.72 -39.00 75.18
C ILE A 400 3.87 -39.63 76.31
N ALA A 401 2.95 -40.53 76.00
CA ALA A 401 2.13 -41.25 76.93
C ALA A 401 2.96 -42.06 77.93
N ARG A 402 4.04 -42.70 77.47
CA ARG A 402 4.98 -43.46 78.31
C ARG A 402 5.78 -42.55 79.25
N LEU A 403 6.36 -41.47 78.69
CA LEU A 403 7.20 -40.53 79.45
C LEU A 403 6.43 -39.72 80.53
N THR A 404 5.16 -39.48 80.28
CA THR A 404 4.28 -38.73 81.21
C THR A 404 3.48 -39.61 82.16
N ALA A 405 3.63 -40.93 82.09
CA ALA A 405 2.88 -41.93 82.90
C ALA A 405 1.35 -41.82 82.71
N HIS A 406 0.89 -41.50 81.47
CA HIS A 406 -0.52 -41.35 81.11
C HIS A 406 -0.93 -42.33 80.03
N SER A 407 -2.25 -42.58 79.93
CA SER A 407 -2.74 -43.35 78.77
C SER A 407 -2.64 -42.57 77.46
N ARG A 408 -2.49 -43.26 76.35
CA ARG A 408 -2.49 -42.67 74.99
C ARG A 408 -3.77 -41.83 74.76
N GLN A 409 -4.89 -42.28 75.22
CA GLN A 409 -6.17 -41.60 75.14
C GLN A 409 -6.18 -40.29 75.96
N SER A 410 -5.57 -40.26 77.12
CA SER A 410 -5.41 -39.05 77.94
C SER A 410 -4.56 -38.01 77.29
N VAL A 411 -3.41 -38.40 76.70
CA VAL A 411 -2.53 -37.50 75.96
C VAL A 411 -3.26 -36.93 74.72
N SER A 412 -3.94 -37.78 73.95
CA SER A 412 -4.73 -37.35 72.79
C SER A 412 -5.84 -36.37 73.20
N SER A 413 -6.60 -36.66 74.24
CA SER A 413 -7.65 -35.75 74.71
C SER A 413 -7.09 -34.43 75.23
N THR A 414 -5.90 -34.43 75.85
CA THR A 414 -5.24 -33.21 76.30
C THR A 414 -4.81 -32.34 75.15
N ARG A 415 -4.23 -32.90 74.09
CA ARG A 415 -3.85 -32.18 72.88
C ARG A 415 -5.05 -31.54 72.17
N ALA A 416 -6.16 -32.27 71.99
CA ALA A 416 -7.40 -31.73 71.43
C ALA A 416 -7.98 -30.59 72.30
N ARG A 417 -7.92 -30.76 73.63
CA ARG A 417 -8.38 -29.74 74.57
C ARG A 417 -7.48 -28.48 74.56
N LEU A 418 -6.15 -28.65 74.43
CA LEU A 418 -5.20 -27.55 74.27
C LEU A 418 -5.50 -26.74 73.04
N PHE A 419 -5.73 -27.37 71.87
CA PHE A 419 -6.12 -26.70 70.71
C PHE A 419 -7.40 -25.89 70.86
N GLN A 420 -8.45 -26.52 71.51
CA GLN A 420 -9.70 -25.83 71.76
C GLN A 420 -9.53 -24.64 72.72
N LYS A 421 -8.63 -24.76 73.70
CA LYS A 421 -8.33 -23.73 74.70
C LYS A 421 -7.68 -22.50 74.12
N VAL A 422 -6.78 -22.72 73.13
CA VAL A 422 -6.01 -21.67 72.47
C VAL A 422 -6.79 -21.01 71.30
N PHE A 423 -7.50 -21.81 70.53
CA PHE A 423 -8.17 -21.32 69.29
C PHE A 423 -9.68 -21.14 69.44
N GLY A 424 -10.26 -21.50 70.56
CA GLY A 424 -11.71 -21.34 70.85
C GLY A 424 -12.63 -22.25 70.02
N ARG A 425 -12.09 -23.17 69.20
CA ARG A 425 -12.84 -24.12 68.39
C ARG A 425 -12.38 -25.56 68.61
N LYS A 426 -13.30 -26.51 68.41
CA LYS A 426 -12.91 -27.94 68.43
C LYS A 426 -11.93 -28.23 67.30
N GLY A 427 -10.88 -28.97 67.65
CA GLY A 427 -9.88 -29.42 66.69
C GLY A 427 -9.38 -30.83 66.98
N SER A 428 -8.64 -31.40 66.07
CA SER A 428 -7.97 -32.69 66.23
C SER A 428 -6.68 -32.56 67.02
N PRO A 429 -6.21 -33.64 67.70
CA PRO A 429 -4.90 -33.63 68.33
C PRO A 429 -3.74 -33.24 67.46
N SER A 430 -3.79 -33.58 66.14
CA SER A 430 -2.77 -33.24 65.16
C SER A 430 -2.70 -31.75 64.86
N GLU A 431 -3.81 -31.01 64.89
CA GLU A 431 -3.80 -29.55 64.76
C GLU A 431 -3.02 -28.84 65.86
N TRP A 432 -3.02 -29.42 67.09
CA TRP A 432 -2.15 -28.93 68.14
C TRP A 432 -0.68 -29.21 67.89
N ASP A 433 -0.35 -30.38 67.36
CA ASP A 433 1.04 -30.77 67.00
C ASP A 433 1.61 -29.83 65.95
N GLU A 434 0.85 -29.62 64.88
CA GLU A 434 1.23 -28.67 63.79
C GLU A 434 1.43 -27.24 64.35
N PHE A 435 0.56 -26.79 65.27
CA PHE A 435 0.73 -25.48 65.86
C PHE A 435 2.01 -25.40 66.69
N VAL A 436 2.31 -26.42 67.50
CA VAL A 436 3.51 -26.48 68.35
C VAL A 436 4.78 -26.51 67.47
N GLU A 437 4.72 -27.15 66.33
CA GLU A 437 5.84 -27.11 65.32
C GLU A 437 6.13 -25.70 64.83
N THR A 438 5.12 -24.86 64.65
CA THR A 438 5.26 -23.48 64.21
C THR A 438 5.74 -22.49 65.24
N LEU A 439 5.61 -22.83 66.57
CA LEU A 439 6.10 -22.00 67.62
C LEU A 439 7.60 -22.01 67.77
#